data_7c5fede60b0959bbf19d4468db5bcc16
#
_entry.id   7c5fede60b0959bbf19d4468db5bcc16
#
_cell.length_a   1.000
_cell.length_b   1.000
_cell.length_c   1.000
_cell.angle_alpha   90.00
_cell.angle_beta   90.00
_cell.angle_gamma   90.00
#
_symmetry.space_group_name_H-M   'P 1'
#
loop_
_entity.id
_entity.type
_entity.pdbx_description
1 polymer ?
#
loop_
_entity_poly.entity_id
_entity_poly.type
_entity_poly.pdbx_seq_one_letter_code
_entity_poly.pdbx_strand_id
1 'polypeptide(L)'
;MVQREDIGKLVEENQEEILDFLRELVESESPTEEREAVHSLGEKLWDYFSPFLPEKKVLGDEYRAFRFSRGKGKSVFLGHLDTVHPIGTLKRNPFRIEDGKIFGPGALDMKGGIAAFYFALKFSQNLGEVPGLALLLNTEEERGSAHTLDHMRRLGRGYKYCFGLEPASSGGKLKTSRKGVISLKVEVKGRRAHAGLAPEKGINAIDELINQLHQLREWVKLNEGSFNIGIIRGGEKPNVIPGEAFAVVDIRFDEEGFAEKLRKYMSEVTPVLKGAVVSLSFKSYVPPLQPNLAQRKLYSRLKKFFSTHGIELEETSSPGGADASWFARWGLASTDGWGPEGEGAHSEREFVYLASLKERIVILTLLLLHLKSLAP
;
A
#
# COMPACT_ATOMS: atom_id res chain seq x y z
N MET A 1 -34.45 -3.98 -8.24
CA MET A 1 -33.00 -4.14 -8.17
C MET A 1 -32.43 -2.77 -8.45
N VAL A 2 -31.54 -2.26 -7.61
CA VAL A 2 -30.91 -0.92 -7.81
C VAL A 2 -30.10 -0.96 -9.09
N GLN A 3 -30.28 0.03 -9.96
CA GLN A 3 -29.61 0.10 -11.24
C GLN A 3 -28.37 1.02 -11.15
N ARG A 4 -27.40 0.81 -12.01
CA ARG A 4 -26.19 1.64 -12.11
C ARG A 4 -26.53 3.12 -12.33
N GLU A 5 -27.52 3.38 -13.17
CA GLU A 5 -27.99 4.71 -13.52
C GLU A 5 -28.58 5.48 -12.33
N ASP A 6 -29.28 4.80 -11.43
CA ASP A 6 -29.84 5.42 -10.21
C ASP A 6 -28.72 5.90 -9.28
N ILE A 7 -27.68 5.08 -9.11
CA ILE A 7 -26.51 5.44 -8.31
C ILE A 7 -25.73 6.59 -9.01
N GLY A 8 -25.59 6.51 -10.34
CA GLY A 8 -24.95 7.55 -11.13
C GLY A 8 -25.61 8.92 -10.93
N LYS A 9 -26.93 8.99 -10.90
CA LYS A 9 -27.67 10.24 -10.59
C LYS A 9 -27.34 10.76 -9.18
N LEU A 10 -27.35 9.88 -8.17
CA LEU A 10 -26.98 10.27 -6.80
C LEU A 10 -25.54 10.82 -6.74
N VAL A 11 -24.61 10.24 -7.48
CA VAL A 11 -23.22 10.72 -7.56
C VAL A 11 -23.15 12.12 -8.18
N GLU A 12 -23.90 12.35 -9.27
CA GLU A 12 -23.94 13.69 -9.91
C GLU A 12 -24.60 14.74 -9.00
N GLU A 13 -25.73 14.41 -8.37
CA GLU A 13 -26.44 15.29 -7.46
C GLU A 13 -25.63 15.67 -6.20
N ASN A 14 -24.70 14.81 -5.79
CA ASN A 14 -23.85 15.02 -4.59
C ASN A 14 -22.40 15.35 -4.95
N GLN A 15 -22.08 15.73 -6.21
CA GLN A 15 -20.71 15.95 -6.66
C GLN A 15 -19.97 16.99 -5.80
N GLU A 16 -20.60 18.08 -5.42
CA GLU A 16 -19.99 19.13 -4.60
C GLU A 16 -19.56 18.57 -3.23
N GLU A 17 -20.44 17.83 -2.55
CA GLU A 17 -20.14 17.18 -1.26
C GLU A 17 -19.01 16.15 -1.37
N ILE A 18 -18.98 15.38 -2.48
CA ILE A 18 -17.91 14.41 -2.74
C ILE A 18 -16.55 15.13 -2.87
N LEU A 19 -16.53 16.24 -3.59
CA LEU A 19 -15.31 17.03 -3.80
C LEU A 19 -14.85 17.74 -2.53
N ASP A 20 -15.78 18.28 -1.75
CA ASP A 20 -15.46 18.94 -0.48
C ASP A 20 -14.91 17.94 0.54
N PHE A 21 -15.49 16.74 0.65
CA PHE A 21 -14.96 15.69 1.51
C PHE A 21 -13.55 15.25 1.09
N LEU A 22 -13.32 15.04 -0.22
CA LEU A 22 -11.98 14.69 -0.71
C LEU A 22 -10.99 15.83 -0.47
N ARG A 23 -11.40 17.09 -0.66
CA ARG A 23 -10.59 18.27 -0.33
C ARG A 23 -10.17 18.25 1.14
N GLU A 24 -11.11 18.03 2.03
CA GLU A 24 -10.85 17.98 3.47
C GLU A 24 -9.86 16.88 3.85
N LEU A 25 -9.95 15.70 3.20
CA LEU A 25 -8.97 14.64 3.39
C LEU A 25 -7.58 15.02 2.88
N VAL A 26 -7.50 15.60 1.68
CA VAL A 26 -6.24 16.03 1.06
C VAL A 26 -5.57 17.12 1.89
N GLU A 27 -6.34 18.12 2.35
CA GLU A 27 -5.86 19.22 3.17
C GLU A 27 -5.46 18.79 4.60
N SER A 28 -5.91 17.64 5.05
CA SER A 28 -5.39 16.98 6.24
C SER A 28 -4.08 16.28 5.90
N GLU A 29 -2.95 17.02 5.84
CA GLU A 29 -1.63 16.44 5.55
C GLU A 29 -1.29 15.37 6.60
N SER A 30 -0.92 14.18 6.15
CA SER A 30 -0.73 13.00 7.01
C SER A 30 0.49 12.16 6.61
N PRO A 31 1.71 12.75 6.58
CA PRO A 31 2.91 11.96 6.30
C PRO A 31 3.16 10.94 7.40
N THR A 32 3.67 9.75 7.02
CA THR A 32 3.89 8.61 7.95
C THR A 32 4.73 8.98 9.17
N GLU A 33 5.68 9.91 9.03
CA GLU A 33 6.56 10.40 10.10
C GLU A 33 5.82 11.27 11.13
N GLU A 34 4.75 11.94 10.73
CA GLU A 34 3.96 12.85 11.58
C GLU A 34 2.75 12.12 12.18
N ARG A 35 3.03 11.19 13.07
CA ARG A 35 2.06 10.24 13.64
C ARG A 35 0.80 10.91 14.20
N GLU A 36 0.96 12.04 14.89
CA GLU A 36 -0.17 12.77 15.45
C GLU A 36 -1.11 13.30 14.36
N ALA A 37 -0.57 13.75 13.23
CA ALA A 37 -1.37 14.19 12.09
C ALA A 37 -2.16 13.01 11.47
N VAL A 38 -1.48 11.87 11.29
CA VAL A 38 -2.13 10.64 10.77
C VAL A 38 -3.21 10.14 11.74
N HIS A 39 -2.93 10.15 13.05
CA HIS A 39 -3.91 9.74 14.07
C HIS A 39 -5.10 10.69 14.12
N SER A 40 -4.86 12.01 14.04
CA SER A 40 -5.92 13.01 14.01
C SER A 40 -6.85 12.82 12.80
N LEU A 41 -6.30 12.48 11.63
CA LEU A 41 -7.10 12.12 10.47
C LEU A 41 -7.96 10.88 10.73
N GLY A 42 -7.42 9.85 11.39
CA GLY A 42 -8.18 8.66 11.77
C GLY A 42 -9.32 8.94 12.74
N GLU A 43 -9.10 9.83 13.71
CA GLU A 43 -10.15 10.27 14.65
C GLU A 43 -11.24 11.10 13.93
N LYS A 44 -10.84 12.02 13.05
CA LYS A 44 -11.74 12.81 12.22
C LYS A 44 -12.61 11.93 11.31
N LEU A 45 -12.04 10.90 10.70
CA LEU A 45 -12.79 9.94 9.88
C LEU A 45 -13.81 9.15 10.70
N TRP A 46 -13.57 8.93 11.99
CA TRP A 46 -14.58 8.33 12.86
C TRP A 46 -15.88 9.10 12.87
N ASP A 47 -15.83 10.44 12.93
CA ASP A 47 -17.03 11.27 12.94
C ASP A 47 -17.86 11.09 11.65
N TYR A 48 -17.20 10.95 10.52
CA TYR A 48 -17.84 10.68 9.23
C TYR A 48 -18.41 9.26 9.13
N PHE A 49 -17.65 8.26 9.57
CA PHE A 49 -18.03 6.85 9.40
C PHE A 49 -18.96 6.31 10.49
N SER A 50 -19.00 6.93 11.68
CA SER A 50 -19.79 6.43 12.81
C SER A 50 -21.29 6.27 12.55
N PRO A 51 -21.97 7.08 11.71
CA PRO A 51 -23.37 6.84 11.37
C PRO A 51 -23.61 5.54 10.60
N PHE A 52 -22.60 5.04 9.89
CA PHE A 52 -22.65 3.84 9.05
C PHE A 52 -22.00 2.63 9.72
N LEU A 53 -20.91 2.85 10.44
CA LEU A 53 -20.06 1.87 11.09
C LEU A 53 -19.89 2.23 12.58
N PRO A 54 -20.88 1.97 13.42
CA PRO A 54 -20.96 2.52 14.78
C PRO A 54 -19.99 1.90 15.78
N GLU A 55 -19.24 0.88 15.40
CA GLU A 55 -18.26 0.22 16.28
C GLU A 55 -16.85 0.67 15.93
N LYS A 56 -16.16 1.30 16.87
CA LYS A 56 -14.74 1.70 16.72
C LYS A 56 -13.84 0.82 17.55
N LYS A 57 -12.72 0.38 16.96
CA LYS A 57 -11.62 -0.25 17.68
C LYS A 57 -10.30 0.26 17.14
N VAL A 58 -9.40 0.66 18.04
CA VAL A 58 -8.06 1.14 17.71
C VAL A 58 -7.05 0.27 18.43
N LEU A 59 -5.99 -0.14 17.75
CA LEU A 59 -4.85 -0.84 18.31
C LEU A 59 -3.56 -0.12 17.95
N GLY A 60 -2.61 -0.16 18.89
CA GLY A 60 -1.31 0.51 18.78
C GLY A 60 -1.28 1.88 19.44
N ASP A 61 -0.12 2.28 19.88
CA ASP A 61 0.13 3.57 20.53
C ASP A 61 0.86 4.52 19.57
N GLU A 62 2.02 4.12 19.13
CA GLU A 62 2.92 4.91 18.26
C GLU A 62 2.48 4.88 16.80
N TYR A 63 2.12 3.70 16.30
CA TYR A 63 1.47 3.49 15.01
C TYR A 63 0.16 2.76 15.24
N ARG A 64 -0.92 3.24 14.65
CA ARG A 64 -2.27 2.75 14.93
C ARG A 64 -2.88 2.02 13.75
N ALA A 65 -3.73 1.07 14.07
CA ALA A 65 -4.70 0.53 13.12
C ALA A 65 -6.10 0.81 13.66
N PHE A 66 -6.93 1.45 12.83
CA PHE A 66 -8.31 1.77 13.15
C PHE A 66 -9.22 0.74 12.47
N ARG A 67 -10.22 0.25 13.19
CA ARG A 67 -11.33 -0.50 12.61
C ARG A 67 -12.65 0.19 12.95
N PHE A 68 -13.40 0.55 11.93
CA PHE A 68 -14.79 0.97 12.01
C PHE A 68 -15.64 -0.16 11.47
N SER A 69 -16.66 -0.60 12.21
CA SER A 69 -17.42 -1.78 11.81
C SER A 69 -18.90 -1.67 12.19
N ARG A 70 -19.72 -2.50 11.54
CA ARG A 70 -21.12 -2.73 11.90
C ARG A 70 -21.42 -4.21 11.86
N GLY A 71 -22.03 -4.70 12.93
CA GLY A 71 -22.53 -6.07 13.02
C GLY A 71 -21.51 -7.17 12.67
N LYS A 72 -21.99 -8.39 12.53
CA LYS A 72 -21.18 -9.53 12.11
C LYS A 72 -21.17 -9.63 10.59
N GLY A 73 -20.00 -9.38 9.96
CA GLY A 73 -19.80 -9.46 8.51
C GLY A 73 -18.62 -10.34 8.14
N LYS A 74 -18.48 -10.62 6.85
CA LYS A 74 -17.38 -11.42 6.30
C LYS A 74 -16.38 -10.59 5.48
N SER A 75 -16.69 -9.32 5.26
CA SER A 75 -15.93 -8.43 4.39
C SER A 75 -15.23 -7.35 5.18
N VAL A 76 -13.96 -7.12 4.90
CA VAL A 76 -13.18 -5.97 5.36
C VAL A 76 -12.72 -5.16 4.15
N PHE A 77 -12.95 -3.86 4.19
CA PHE A 77 -12.36 -2.88 3.29
C PHE A 77 -11.10 -2.35 3.94
N LEU A 78 -10.05 -2.20 3.16
CA LEU A 78 -8.72 -1.89 3.67
C LEU A 78 -8.18 -0.64 3.01
N GLY A 79 -7.71 0.29 3.83
CA GLY A 79 -7.04 1.50 3.38
C GLY A 79 -5.95 1.95 4.33
N HIS A 80 -5.23 2.99 3.95
CA HIS A 80 -4.27 3.67 4.82
C HIS A 80 -4.50 5.17 4.86
N LEU A 81 -4.03 5.80 5.94
CA LEU A 81 -4.20 7.21 6.25
C LEU A 81 -2.95 8.03 5.95
N ASP A 82 -1.81 7.36 6.02
CA ASP A 82 -0.50 7.98 5.83
C ASP A 82 -0.21 8.25 4.35
N THR A 83 0.70 9.17 4.10
CA THR A 83 1.20 9.52 2.77
C THR A 83 2.71 9.73 2.81
N VAL A 84 3.36 9.62 1.63
CA VAL A 84 4.80 9.94 1.48
C VAL A 84 5.08 11.46 1.45
N HIS A 85 4.06 12.29 1.38
CA HIS A 85 4.19 13.74 1.19
C HIS A 85 4.46 14.44 2.52
N PRO A 86 5.59 15.16 2.69
CA PRO A 86 5.90 15.87 3.93
C PRO A 86 4.93 17.03 4.17
N ILE A 87 4.79 17.45 5.43
CA ILE A 87 4.01 18.64 5.82
C ILE A 87 4.45 19.86 5.00
N GLY A 88 3.49 20.62 4.53
CA GLY A 88 3.70 21.81 3.69
C GLY A 88 3.72 21.52 2.20
N THR A 89 3.51 20.26 1.78
CA THR A 89 3.35 19.92 0.35
C THR A 89 2.17 20.64 -0.27
N LEU A 90 1.09 20.88 0.46
CA LEU A 90 -0.07 21.67 0.01
C LEU A 90 0.28 23.09 -0.45
N LYS A 91 1.35 23.69 0.05
CA LYS A 91 1.80 25.02 -0.42
C LYS A 91 2.32 25.00 -1.86
N ARG A 92 2.83 23.84 -2.33
CA ARG A 92 3.37 23.66 -3.68
C ARG A 92 2.41 22.92 -4.60
N ASN A 93 1.63 22.00 -4.05
CA ASN A 93 0.61 21.22 -4.73
C ASN A 93 -0.73 21.32 -3.99
N PRO A 94 -1.45 22.47 -4.03
CA PRO A 94 -2.72 22.64 -3.35
C PRO A 94 -3.80 21.74 -3.99
N PHE A 95 -4.84 21.44 -3.20
CA PHE A 95 -6.03 20.83 -3.77
C PHE A 95 -6.62 21.76 -4.87
N ARG A 96 -6.76 21.22 -6.05
CA ARG A 96 -7.37 21.91 -7.18
C ARG A 96 -8.02 20.95 -8.15
N ILE A 97 -8.99 21.44 -8.89
CA ILE A 97 -9.67 20.68 -9.94
C ILE A 97 -9.39 21.40 -11.26
N GLU A 98 -8.80 20.69 -12.21
CA GLU A 98 -8.39 21.22 -13.49
C GLU A 98 -8.50 20.12 -14.56
N ASP A 99 -9.17 20.40 -15.67
CA ASP A 99 -9.33 19.48 -16.80
C ASP A 99 -9.82 18.07 -16.41
N GLY A 100 -10.79 18.00 -15.50
CA GLY A 100 -11.35 16.71 -15.03
C GLY A 100 -10.42 15.91 -14.12
N LYS A 101 -9.35 16.51 -13.61
CA LYS A 101 -8.39 15.95 -12.68
C LYS A 101 -8.49 16.66 -11.34
N ILE A 102 -8.34 15.90 -10.26
CA ILE A 102 -8.33 16.39 -8.89
C ILE A 102 -6.90 16.20 -8.36
N PHE A 103 -6.17 17.30 -8.23
CA PHE A 103 -4.80 17.32 -7.75
C PHE A 103 -4.74 17.50 -6.25
N GLY A 104 -3.70 16.94 -5.64
CA GLY A 104 -3.36 17.15 -4.24
C GLY A 104 -2.59 15.96 -3.64
N PRO A 105 -1.81 16.19 -2.57
CA PRO A 105 -1.01 15.14 -1.94
C PRO A 105 -1.89 14.04 -1.33
N GLY A 106 -1.65 12.79 -1.71
CA GLY A 106 -2.44 11.64 -1.26
C GLY A 106 -3.85 11.58 -1.88
N ALA A 107 -4.19 12.43 -2.86
CA ALA A 107 -5.49 12.39 -3.53
C ALA A 107 -5.70 11.03 -4.22
N LEU A 108 -4.66 10.48 -4.84
CA LEU A 108 -4.67 9.16 -5.46
C LEU A 108 -4.35 8.07 -4.45
N ASP A 109 -3.27 8.23 -3.68
CA ASP A 109 -2.73 7.23 -2.79
C ASP A 109 -2.84 7.66 -1.31
N MET A 110 -3.97 7.29 -0.56
CA MET A 110 -5.15 6.68 -1.18
C MET A 110 -6.45 7.34 -0.69
N LYS A 111 -6.43 8.66 -0.42
CA LYS A 111 -7.59 9.41 0.11
C LYS A 111 -8.81 9.37 -0.82
N GLY A 112 -8.56 9.29 -2.14
CA GLY A 112 -9.62 9.09 -3.13
C GLY A 112 -10.36 7.77 -2.97
N GLY A 113 -9.66 6.69 -2.60
CA GLY A 113 -10.27 5.39 -2.28
C GLY A 113 -11.14 5.45 -1.01
N ILE A 114 -10.67 6.16 0.02
CA ILE A 114 -11.43 6.38 1.27
C ILE A 114 -12.69 7.21 0.97
N ALA A 115 -12.57 8.26 0.18
CA ALA A 115 -13.70 9.11 -0.21
C ALA A 115 -14.73 8.32 -1.02
N ALA A 116 -14.28 7.54 -2.00
CA ALA A 116 -15.17 6.67 -2.78
C ALA A 116 -15.94 5.68 -1.90
N PHE A 117 -15.26 5.08 -0.92
CA PHE A 117 -15.90 4.14 0.00
C PHE A 117 -16.88 4.82 0.95
N TYR A 118 -16.59 6.02 1.45
CA TYR A 118 -17.51 6.79 2.29
C TYR A 118 -18.82 7.06 1.58
N PHE A 119 -18.78 7.60 0.36
CA PHE A 119 -20.00 7.90 -0.40
C PHE A 119 -20.72 6.63 -0.84
N ALA A 120 -19.99 5.56 -1.14
CA ALA A 120 -20.60 4.27 -1.40
C ALA A 120 -21.42 3.74 -0.20
N LEU A 121 -20.91 3.87 1.02
CA LEU A 121 -21.65 3.54 2.24
C LEU A 121 -22.89 4.42 2.42
N LYS A 122 -22.71 5.74 2.25
CA LYS A 122 -23.80 6.73 2.38
C LYS A 122 -24.93 6.41 1.40
N PHE A 123 -24.64 6.18 0.14
CA PHE A 123 -25.64 5.88 -0.88
C PHE A 123 -26.24 4.48 -0.69
N SER A 124 -25.46 3.48 -0.33
CA SER A 124 -25.93 2.12 -0.09
C SER A 124 -26.97 2.08 1.04
N GLN A 125 -26.81 2.87 2.10
CA GLN A 125 -27.76 2.92 3.22
C GLN A 125 -29.13 3.47 2.80
N ASN A 126 -29.15 4.39 1.84
CA ASN A 126 -30.38 4.95 1.30
C ASN A 126 -31.08 4.03 0.30
N LEU A 127 -30.32 3.16 -0.37
CA LEU A 127 -30.80 2.31 -1.45
C LEU A 127 -31.16 0.89 -1.01
N GLY A 128 -30.68 0.45 0.15
CA GLY A 128 -30.91 -0.91 0.61
C GLY A 128 -30.24 -1.24 1.92
N GLU A 129 -30.30 -2.52 2.28
CA GLU A 129 -29.67 -3.01 3.51
C GLU A 129 -28.19 -3.36 3.27
N VAL A 130 -27.31 -2.62 3.92
CA VAL A 130 -25.88 -2.93 3.95
C VAL A 130 -25.60 -3.97 5.03
N PRO A 131 -24.99 -5.11 4.72
CA PRO A 131 -24.67 -6.15 5.70
C PRO A 131 -23.57 -5.70 6.66
N GLY A 132 -23.29 -6.53 7.68
CA GLY A 132 -22.14 -6.34 8.54
C GLY A 132 -20.84 -6.34 7.75
N LEU A 133 -19.99 -5.37 8.00
CA LEU A 133 -18.68 -5.19 7.38
C LEU A 133 -17.75 -4.36 8.26
N ALA A 134 -16.48 -4.27 7.89
CA ALA A 134 -15.54 -3.33 8.49
C ALA A 134 -14.76 -2.53 7.44
N LEU A 135 -14.39 -1.32 7.83
CA LEU A 135 -13.29 -0.54 7.26
C LEU A 135 -12.12 -0.62 8.23
N LEU A 136 -10.96 -1.02 7.74
CA LEU A 136 -9.71 -1.06 8.48
C LEU A 136 -8.75 -0.06 7.84
N LEU A 137 -8.22 0.86 8.64
CA LEU A 137 -7.33 1.93 8.20
C LEU A 137 -6.00 1.81 8.92
N ASN A 138 -4.92 1.69 8.15
CA ASN A 138 -3.54 1.63 8.60
C ASN A 138 -2.93 3.03 8.66
N THR A 139 -1.96 3.25 9.55
CA THR A 139 -1.23 4.52 9.69
C THR A 139 0.24 4.44 9.28
N GLU A 140 0.66 3.33 8.64
CA GLU A 140 2.07 3.05 8.33
C GLU A 140 2.23 2.23 7.03
N GLU A 141 1.31 2.31 6.09
CA GLU A 141 1.38 1.54 4.85
C GLU A 141 2.61 1.91 4.02
N GLU A 142 2.86 3.21 3.84
CA GLU A 142 3.92 3.78 3.00
C GLU A 142 5.35 3.41 3.47
N ARG A 143 5.48 2.87 4.66
CA ARG A 143 6.74 2.32 5.20
C ARG A 143 6.75 0.81 5.34
N GLY A 144 5.70 0.13 4.86
CA GLY A 144 5.58 -1.33 4.84
C GLY A 144 5.00 -1.94 6.12
N SER A 145 4.24 -1.16 6.91
CA SER A 145 3.35 -1.63 7.99
C SER A 145 4.04 -2.40 9.13
N ALA A 146 5.34 -2.24 9.33
CA ALA A 146 6.12 -3.09 10.22
C ALA A 146 5.60 -3.11 11.67
N HIS A 147 5.14 -1.97 12.18
CA HIS A 147 4.63 -1.83 13.55
C HIS A 147 3.12 -2.08 13.66
N THR A 148 2.37 -1.87 12.58
CA THR A 148 0.92 -2.04 12.55
C THR A 148 0.47 -3.45 12.14
N LEU A 149 1.35 -4.27 11.60
CA LEU A 149 1.03 -5.56 11.02
C LEU A 149 0.26 -6.50 11.96
N ASP A 150 0.73 -6.64 13.22
CA ASP A 150 0.05 -7.44 14.22
C ASP A 150 -1.31 -6.85 14.62
N HIS A 151 -1.42 -5.52 14.65
CA HIS A 151 -2.67 -4.83 14.94
C HIS A 151 -3.70 -5.09 13.84
N MET A 152 -3.31 -4.95 12.58
CA MET A 152 -4.15 -5.24 11.42
C MET A 152 -4.60 -6.71 11.39
N ARG A 153 -3.68 -7.64 11.65
CA ARG A 153 -4.00 -9.07 11.73
C ARG A 153 -5.05 -9.36 12.80
N ARG A 154 -4.93 -8.74 13.99
CA ARG A 154 -5.89 -8.91 15.10
C ARG A 154 -7.24 -8.27 14.78
N LEU A 155 -7.25 -7.11 14.14
CA LEU A 155 -8.48 -6.40 13.73
C LEU A 155 -9.16 -7.07 12.54
N GLY A 156 -8.38 -7.66 11.63
CA GLY A 156 -8.87 -8.38 10.44
C GLY A 156 -9.31 -9.82 10.71
N ARG A 157 -9.16 -10.30 11.96
CA ARG A 157 -9.50 -11.70 12.29
C ARG A 157 -11.01 -11.95 12.18
N GLY A 158 -11.38 -13.04 11.50
CA GLY A 158 -12.77 -13.49 11.35
C GLY A 158 -13.42 -13.05 10.04
N TYR A 159 -12.81 -12.14 9.29
CA TYR A 159 -13.26 -11.81 7.93
C TYR A 159 -12.79 -12.89 6.94
N LYS A 160 -13.45 -12.96 5.79
CA LYS A 160 -13.14 -13.91 4.69
C LYS A 160 -12.69 -13.20 3.41
N TYR A 161 -13.17 -11.99 3.20
CA TYR A 161 -12.93 -11.19 2.01
C TYR A 161 -12.25 -9.89 2.38
N CYS A 162 -11.23 -9.52 1.63
CA CYS A 162 -10.55 -8.24 1.76
C CYS A 162 -10.63 -7.47 0.42
N PHE A 163 -11.04 -6.22 0.51
CA PHE A 163 -11.18 -5.29 -0.61
C PHE A 163 -10.27 -4.09 -0.35
N GLY A 164 -9.08 -4.05 -0.99
CA GLY A 164 -8.15 -2.93 -0.84
C GLY A 164 -8.61 -1.72 -1.64
N LEU A 165 -8.67 -0.57 -0.97
CA LEU A 165 -9.13 0.69 -1.55
C LEU A 165 -8.00 1.46 -2.26
N GLU A 166 -6.87 0.81 -2.52
CA GLU A 166 -5.78 1.32 -3.35
C GLU A 166 -6.27 1.79 -4.73
N PRO A 167 -5.54 2.69 -5.40
CA PRO A 167 -5.90 3.11 -6.75
C PRO A 167 -6.11 1.94 -7.69
N ALA A 168 -7.05 2.05 -8.60
CA ALA A 168 -7.18 1.11 -9.71
C ALA A 168 -6.00 1.22 -10.68
N SER A 169 -5.75 0.18 -11.44
CA SER A 169 -4.86 0.26 -12.59
C SER A 169 -5.59 0.88 -13.79
N SER A 170 -4.81 1.36 -14.77
CA SER A 170 -5.34 1.97 -15.99
C SER A 170 -6.46 1.15 -16.63
N GLY A 171 -7.56 1.81 -17.00
CA GLY A 171 -8.80 1.21 -17.46
C GLY A 171 -9.67 0.64 -16.34
N GLY A 172 -9.50 1.12 -15.12
CA GLY A 172 -10.33 0.70 -13.98
C GLY A 172 -10.09 -0.72 -13.49
N LYS A 173 -8.96 -1.33 -13.84
CA LYS A 173 -8.70 -2.75 -13.55
C LYS A 173 -8.39 -2.99 -12.09
N LEU A 174 -8.97 -4.05 -11.53
CA LEU A 174 -8.64 -4.52 -10.20
C LEU A 174 -7.27 -5.18 -10.17
N LYS A 175 -6.58 -5.06 -9.06
CA LYS A 175 -5.32 -5.73 -8.81
C LYS A 175 -5.59 -7.05 -8.09
N THR A 176 -5.55 -8.15 -8.82
CA THR A 176 -5.70 -9.51 -8.28
C THR A 176 -4.36 -10.20 -8.04
N SER A 177 -3.28 -9.57 -8.50
CA SER A 177 -1.89 -9.97 -8.26
C SER A 177 -1.04 -8.73 -7.97
N ARG A 178 -0.10 -8.85 -7.05
CA ARG A 178 0.92 -7.83 -6.74
C ARG A 178 2.26 -8.50 -6.48
N LYS A 179 3.35 -7.86 -6.91
CA LYS A 179 4.68 -8.32 -6.52
C LYS A 179 4.92 -8.14 -5.03
N GLY A 180 5.68 -9.06 -4.45
CA GLY A 180 6.29 -8.86 -3.14
C GLY A 180 7.40 -7.82 -3.22
N VAL A 181 7.64 -7.14 -2.12
CA VAL A 181 8.62 -6.05 -1.99
C VAL A 181 9.50 -6.28 -0.79
N ILE A 182 10.80 -6.18 -0.98
CA ILE A 182 11.78 -6.15 0.10
C ILE A 182 12.66 -4.92 -0.07
N SER A 183 12.71 -4.09 0.97
CA SER A 183 13.79 -3.12 1.13
C SER A 183 14.86 -3.76 2.01
N LEU A 184 16.05 -4.00 1.45
CA LEU A 184 17.17 -4.67 2.11
C LEU A 184 18.33 -3.70 2.30
N LYS A 185 18.86 -3.61 3.53
CA LYS A 185 20.08 -2.89 3.83
C LYS A 185 21.27 -3.87 3.82
N VAL A 186 22.32 -3.50 3.08
CA VAL A 186 23.62 -4.19 3.08
C VAL A 186 24.62 -3.24 3.72
N GLU A 187 25.21 -3.63 4.84
CA GLU A 187 26.18 -2.83 5.58
C GLU A 187 27.53 -3.55 5.62
N VAL A 188 28.59 -2.81 5.44
CA VAL A 188 29.95 -3.31 5.49
C VAL A 188 30.77 -2.49 6.46
N LYS A 189 31.49 -3.18 7.35
CA LYS A 189 32.55 -2.62 8.18
C LYS A 189 33.89 -3.19 7.73
N GLY A 190 34.80 -2.31 7.38
CA GLY A 190 36.19 -2.59 7.05
C GLY A 190 37.13 -1.96 8.08
N ARG A 191 38.27 -1.45 7.63
CA ARG A 191 39.26 -0.77 8.47
C ARG A 191 39.90 0.39 7.72
N ARG A 192 39.82 1.58 8.32
CA ARG A 192 40.45 2.80 7.79
C ARG A 192 41.97 2.68 7.75
N ALA A 193 42.56 3.21 6.72
CA ALA A 193 44.01 3.42 6.59
C ALA A 193 44.31 4.54 5.61
N HIS A 194 45.55 5.04 5.62
CA HIS A 194 45.99 5.98 4.58
C HIS A 194 46.27 5.22 3.29
N ALA A 195 45.54 5.57 2.22
CA ALA A 195 45.58 4.82 0.95
C ALA A 195 46.96 4.76 0.28
N GLY A 196 47.82 5.73 0.51
CA GLY A 196 49.17 5.76 -0.05
C GLY A 196 50.31 5.34 0.91
N LEU A 197 50.14 5.52 2.24
CA LEU A 197 51.18 5.26 3.22
C LEU A 197 51.16 3.87 3.85
N ALA A 198 49.94 3.32 4.01
CA ALA A 198 49.77 2.03 4.66
C ALA A 198 48.53 1.30 4.13
N PRO A 199 48.40 1.08 2.83
CA PRO A 199 47.22 0.46 2.22
C PRO A 199 46.98 -0.96 2.75
N GLU A 200 48.02 -1.72 3.07
CA GLU A 200 47.98 -3.08 3.60
C GLU A 200 47.33 -3.18 5.00
N LYS A 201 47.25 -2.05 5.74
CA LYS A 201 46.55 -1.99 7.04
C LYS A 201 45.09 -1.71 6.89
N GLY A 202 44.62 -1.31 5.71
CA GLY A 202 43.24 -1.01 5.43
C GLY A 202 42.40 -2.24 5.01
N ILE A 203 41.11 -2.14 5.15
CA ILE A 203 40.13 -3.06 4.56
C ILE A 203 39.03 -2.17 3.95
N ASN A 204 38.98 -2.12 2.62
CA ASN A 204 38.11 -1.18 1.92
C ASN A 204 36.63 -1.64 2.00
N ALA A 205 35.83 -0.94 2.77
CA ALA A 205 34.42 -1.26 2.91
C ALA A 205 33.60 -1.03 1.63
N ILE A 206 34.01 -0.11 0.75
CA ILE A 206 33.34 0.13 -0.54
C ILE A 206 33.62 -1.04 -1.49
N ASP A 207 34.86 -1.53 -1.59
CA ASP A 207 35.19 -2.67 -2.45
C ASP A 207 34.44 -3.92 -2.02
N GLU A 208 34.36 -4.17 -0.70
CA GLU A 208 33.57 -5.26 -0.17
C GLU A 208 32.06 -5.08 -0.47
N LEU A 209 31.51 -3.86 -0.29
CA LEU A 209 30.12 -3.59 -0.62
C LEU A 209 29.80 -3.85 -2.10
N ILE A 210 30.70 -3.47 -3.01
CA ILE A 210 30.55 -3.74 -4.45
C ILE A 210 30.48 -5.24 -4.70
N ASN A 211 31.38 -6.03 -4.08
CA ASN A 211 31.36 -7.49 -4.19
C ASN A 211 30.04 -8.09 -3.70
N GLN A 212 29.56 -7.66 -2.54
CA GLN A 212 28.32 -8.15 -1.95
C GLN A 212 27.09 -7.76 -2.79
N LEU A 213 27.03 -6.55 -3.29
CA LEU A 213 25.95 -6.09 -4.17
C LEU A 213 25.93 -6.84 -5.50
N HIS A 214 27.10 -7.18 -6.05
CA HIS A 214 27.18 -8.00 -7.27
C HIS A 214 26.65 -9.42 -7.01
N GLN A 215 27.12 -10.08 -5.96
CA GLN A 215 26.66 -11.44 -5.60
C GLN A 215 25.15 -11.47 -5.31
N LEU A 216 24.64 -10.52 -4.55
CA LEU A 216 23.23 -10.41 -4.23
C LEU A 216 22.37 -10.18 -5.48
N ARG A 217 22.83 -9.32 -6.40
CA ARG A 217 22.13 -9.06 -7.67
C ARG A 217 22.02 -10.34 -8.50
N GLU A 218 23.09 -11.08 -8.64
CA GLU A 218 23.07 -12.35 -9.40
C GLU A 218 22.17 -13.39 -8.71
N TRP A 219 22.20 -13.47 -7.40
CA TRP A 219 21.31 -14.35 -6.65
C TRP A 219 19.84 -13.97 -6.85
N VAL A 220 19.49 -12.67 -6.75
CA VAL A 220 18.11 -12.18 -6.97
C VAL A 220 17.64 -12.48 -8.38
N LYS A 221 18.50 -12.27 -9.39
CA LYS A 221 18.20 -12.57 -10.80
C LYS A 221 17.96 -14.07 -11.04
N LEU A 222 18.77 -14.93 -10.46
CA LEU A 222 18.61 -16.39 -10.54
C LEU A 222 17.32 -16.89 -9.89
N ASN A 223 16.76 -16.13 -8.94
CA ASN A 223 15.48 -16.40 -8.29
C ASN A 223 14.33 -15.54 -8.85
N GLU A 224 14.46 -15.06 -10.10
CA GLU A 224 13.42 -14.34 -10.84
C GLU A 224 12.95 -13.02 -10.17
N GLY A 225 13.78 -12.45 -9.31
CA GLY A 225 13.54 -11.13 -8.72
C GLY A 225 14.09 -9.98 -9.56
N SER A 226 13.54 -8.78 -9.37
CA SER A 226 14.17 -7.52 -9.83
C SER A 226 14.97 -6.89 -8.71
N PHE A 227 16.03 -6.17 -9.07
CA PHE A 227 16.99 -5.61 -8.12
C PHE A 227 17.37 -4.18 -8.51
N ASN A 228 17.16 -3.24 -7.57
CA ASN A 228 17.53 -1.86 -7.74
C ASN A 228 18.31 -1.36 -6.52
N ILE A 229 19.48 -0.72 -6.74
CA ILE A 229 20.21 -0.03 -5.69
C ILE A 229 19.69 1.40 -5.62
N GLY A 230 18.84 1.68 -4.62
CA GLY A 230 18.24 3.00 -4.45
C GLY A 230 19.12 3.99 -3.67
N ILE A 231 19.91 3.47 -2.73
CA ILE A 231 20.82 4.28 -1.92
C ILE A 231 22.15 3.56 -1.81
N ILE A 232 23.26 4.32 -1.94
CA ILE A 232 24.60 3.85 -1.64
C ILE A 232 25.39 4.97 -0.97
N ARG A 233 26.15 4.65 0.08
CA ARG A 233 27.01 5.59 0.79
C ARG A 233 28.26 4.89 1.30
N GLY A 234 29.39 5.60 1.30
CA GLY A 234 30.66 5.12 1.84
C GLY A 234 31.80 6.09 1.54
N GLY A 235 32.86 6.00 2.36
CA GLY A 235 34.04 6.83 2.21
C GLY A 235 33.85 8.30 2.63
N GLU A 236 34.98 9.00 2.85
CA GLU A 236 34.98 10.41 3.26
C GLU A 236 35.99 11.23 2.43
N LYS A 237 37.14 10.66 2.11
CA LYS A 237 38.25 11.33 1.38
C LYS A 237 38.92 10.35 0.41
N PRO A 238 39.37 10.80 -0.77
CA PRO A 238 39.98 9.91 -1.76
C PRO A 238 41.29 9.22 -1.29
N ASN A 239 42.00 9.83 -0.36
CA ASN A 239 43.24 9.28 0.17
C ASN A 239 43.11 8.48 1.48
N VAL A 240 41.88 8.10 1.84
CA VAL A 240 41.57 7.28 2.99
C VAL A 240 40.79 6.04 2.54
N ILE A 241 41.27 4.85 2.92
CA ILE A 241 40.55 3.59 2.73
C ILE A 241 39.28 3.64 3.56
N PRO A 242 38.08 3.49 2.97
CA PRO A 242 36.80 3.55 3.70
C PRO A 242 36.66 2.44 4.72
N GLY A 243 36.34 2.81 5.97
CA GLY A 243 36.08 1.85 7.05
C GLY A 243 34.63 1.41 7.14
N GLU A 244 33.72 2.16 6.51
CA GLU A 244 32.28 1.84 6.52
C GLU A 244 31.64 2.17 5.16
N ALA A 245 30.72 1.34 4.74
CA ALA A 245 29.86 1.59 3.57
C ALA A 245 28.53 0.86 3.73
N PHE A 246 27.47 1.37 3.12
CA PHE A 246 26.20 0.67 3.04
C PHE A 246 25.43 0.98 1.76
N ALA A 247 24.52 0.09 1.41
CA ALA A 247 23.51 0.29 0.39
C ALA A 247 22.13 -0.11 0.89
N VAL A 248 21.10 0.50 0.31
CA VAL A 248 19.69 0.05 0.43
C VAL A 248 19.20 -0.32 -0.95
N VAL A 249 18.70 -1.54 -1.07
CA VAL A 249 18.23 -2.11 -2.33
C VAL A 249 16.74 -2.40 -2.26
N ASP A 250 16.02 -2.16 -3.37
CA ASP A 250 14.65 -2.57 -3.59
C ASP A 250 14.64 -3.87 -4.39
N ILE A 251 13.96 -4.89 -3.88
CA ILE A 251 13.81 -6.19 -4.52
C ILE A 251 12.33 -6.46 -4.72
N ARG A 252 11.92 -6.79 -5.97
CA ARG A 252 10.56 -7.20 -6.30
C ARG A 252 10.54 -8.64 -6.75
N PHE A 253 9.52 -9.40 -6.38
CA PHE A 253 9.43 -10.83 -6.67
C PHE A 253 7.98 -11.28 -6.73
N ASP A 254 7.74 -12.42 -7.38
CA ASP A 254 6.40 -13.00 -7.52
C ASP A 254 6.22 -14.24 -6.62
N GLU A 255 7.27 -14.98 -6.33
CA GLU A 255 7.19 -16.24 -5.57
C GLU A 255 7.03 -16.01 -4.06
N GLU A 256 6.03 -16.65 -3.44
CA GLU A 256 5.76 -16.51 -1.99
C GLU A 256 6.95 -16.96 -1.11
N GLY A 257 7.69 -17.99 -1.53
CA GLY A 257 8.88 -18.51 -0.82
C GLY A 257 10.16 -17.69 -0.98
N PHE A 258 10.14 -16.62 -1.80
CA PHE A 258 11.35 -15.84 -2.10
C PHE A 258 11.99 -15.21 -0.85
N ALA A 259 11.18 -14.65 0.05
CA ALA A 259 11.70 -14.02 1.27
C ALA A 259 12.41 -15.02 2.20
N GLU A 260 11.90 -16.22 2.31
CA GLU A 260 12.52 -17.32 3.08
C GLU A 260 13.83 -17.76 2.44
N LYS A 261 13.87 -17.92 1.12
CA LYS A 261 15.12 -18.20 0.36
C LYS A 261 16.15 -17.08 0.55
N LEU A 262 15.72 -15.81 0.52
CA LEU A 262 16.61 -14.68 0.75
C LEU A 262 17.15 -14.65 2.18
N ARG A 263 16.34 -14.93 3.19
CA ARG A 263 16.83 -15.06 4.58
C ARG A 263 17.88 -16.15 4.73
N LYS A 264 17.70 -17.28 4.06
CA LYS A 264 18.71 -18.34 4.03
C LYS A 264 20.00 -17.83 3.37
N TYR A 265 19.92 -17.22 2.19
CA TYR A 265 21.08 -16.59 1.55
C TYR A 265 21.79 -15.62 2.49
N MET A 266 21.05 -14.72 3.15
CA MET A 266 21.60 -13.74 4.10
C MET A 266 22.38 -14.41 5.25
N SER A 267 21.93 -15.55 5.74
CA SER A 267 22.60 -16.29 6.82
C SER A 267 23.89 -17.00 6.37
N GLU A 268 24.07 -17.19 5.07
CA GLU A 268 25.22 -17.85 4.47
C GLU A 268 26.25 -16.86 3.87
N VAL A 269 25.94 -15.55 3.87
CA VAL A 269 26.84 -14.52 3.33
C VAL A 269 28.14 -14.47 4.10
N THR A 270 29.24 -14.49 3.37
CA THR A 270 30.59 -14.33 3.90
C THR A 270 31.34 -13.19 3.21
N PRO A 271 32.20 -12.46 3.94
CA PRO A 271 33.02 -11.43 3.32
C PRO A 271 34.00 -12.00 2.28
N VAL A 272 34.18 -11.27 1.18
CA VAL A 272 35.21 -11.54 0.17
C VAL A 272 36.56 -11.05 0.67
N LEU A 273 36.59 -9.84 1.24
CA LEU A 273 37.82 -9.25 1.79
C LEU A 273 38.04 -9.76 3.22
N LYS A 274 39.18 -10.41 3.43
CA LYS A 274 39.57 -10.95 4.75
C LYS A 274 39.55 -9.86 5.81
N GLY A 275 38.74 -10.09 6.87
CA GLY A 275 38.61 -9.18 8.01
C GLY A 275 37.55 -8.10 7.84
N ALA A 276 36.84 -8.02 6.72
CA ALA A 276 35.61 -7.25 6.63
C ALA A 276 34.47 -7.93 7.40
N VAL A 277 33.49 -7.14 7.83
CA VAL A 277 32.25 -7.63 8.43
C VAL A 277 31.08 -7.15 7.57
N VAL A 278 30.23 -8.09 7.16
CA VAL A 278 29.06 -7.84 6.32
C VAL A 278 27.81 -8.17 7.10
N SER A 279 26.81 -7.29 7.03
CA SER A 279 25.49 -7.55 7.61
C SER A 279 24.40 -7.15 6.61
N LEU A 280 23.38 -8.02 6.49
CA LEU A 280 22.19 -7.81 5.70
C LEU A 280 20.97 -7.78 6.61
N SER A 281 20.08 -6.82 6.41
CA SER A 281 18.86 -6.70 7.22
C SER A 281 17.68 -6.20 6.37
N PHE A 282 16.50 -6.77 6.59
CA PHE A 282 15.27 -6.24 6.01
C PHE A 282 14.92 -4.91 6.68
N LYS A 283 14.73 -3.88 5.88
CA LYS A 283 14.15 -2.61 6.32
C LYS A 283 12.62 -2.66 6.26
N SER A 284 12.09 -3.26 5.21
CA SER A 284 10.67 -3.54 5.06
C SER A 284 10.46 -4.80 4.23
N TYR A 285 9.30 -5.41 4.39
CA TYR A 285 8.87 -6.58 3.63
C TYR A 285 7.35 -6.55 3.46
N VAL A 286 6.89 -6.67 2.23
CA VAL A 286 5.49 -6.91 1.87
C VAL A 286 5.43 -8.20 1.04
N PRO A 287 4.59 -9.19 1.41
CA PRO A 287 4.46 -10.42 0.63
C PRO A 287 3.81 -10.16 -0.73
N PRO A 288 3.97 -11.05 -1.71
CA PRO A 288 3.22 -10.94 -2.95
C PRO A 288 1.74 -11.23 -2.69
N LEU A 289 0.87 -10.56 -3.45
CA LEU A 289 -0.52 -10.97 -3.60
C LEU A 289 -0.60 -11.96 -4.76
N GLN A 290 -0.73 -13.24 -4.44
CA GLN A 290 -0.86 -14.26 -5.48
C GLN A 290 -2.29 -14.79 -5.58
N PRO A 291 -2.82 -14.93 -6.80
CA PRO A 291 -4.16 -15.47 -7.01
C PRO A 291 -4.26 -16.91 -6.53
N ASN A 292 -4.98 -17.14 -5.44
CA ASN A 292 -5.35 -18.45 -4.95
C ASN A 292 -6.77 -18.86 -5.38
N LEU A 293 -7.15 -20.09 -5.11
CA LEU A 293 -8.47 -20.60 -5.52
C LEU A 293 -9.64 -19.79 -4.92
N ALA A 294 -9.52 -19.35 -3.67
CA ALA A 294 -10.58 -18.57 -3.00
C ALA A 294 -10.74 -17.20 -3.65
N GLN A 295 -9.64 -16.54 -3.96
CA GLN A 295 -9.61 -15.25 -4.64
C GLN A 295 -10.14 -15.36 -6.08
N ARG A 296 -9.74 -16.40 -6.83
CA ARG A 296 -10.27 -16.65 -8.18
C ARG A 296 -11.79 -16.86 -8.18
N LYS A 297 -12.31 -17.59 -7.18
CA LYS A 297 -13.76 -17.77 -6.99
C LYS A 297 -14.45 -16.43 -6.66
N LEU A 298 -13.86 -15.62 -5.77
CA LEU A 298 -14.37 -14.30 -5.45
C LEU A 298 -14.42 -13.43 -6.72
N TYR A 299 -13.30 -13.29 -7.42
CA TYR A 299 -13.23 -12.47 -8.65
C TYR A 299 -14.24 -12.92 -9.71
N SER A 300 -14.37 -14.22 -9.96
CA SER A 300 -15.34 -14.75 -10.93
C SER A 300 -16.78 -14.41 -10.55
N ARG A 301 -17.15 -14.47 -9.26
CA ARG A 301 -18.47 -14.05 -8.76
C ARG A 301 -18.71 -12.56 -8.97
N LEU A 302 -17.72 -11.73 -8.62
CA LEU A 302 -17.77 -10.28 -8.81
C LEU A 302 -17.91 -9.92 -10.29
N LYS A 303 -17.11 -10.51 -11.16
CA LYS A 303 -17.18 -10.30 -12.61
C LYS A 303 -18.56 -10.62 -13.16
N LYS A 304 -19.13 -11.77 -12.77
CA LYS A 304 -20.50 -12.14 -13.17
C LYS A 304 -21.55 -11.17 -12.66
N PHE A 305 -21.43 -10.72 -11.41
CA PHE A 305 -22.36 -9.75 -10.83
C PHE A 305 -22.29 -8.40 -11.57
N PHE A 306 -21.09 -7.84 -11.74
CA PHE A 306 -20.93 -6.54 -12.39
C PHE A 306 -21.34 -6.56 -13.85
N SER A 307 -21.17 -7.68 -14.56
CA SER A 307 -21.64 -7.79 -15.94
C SER A 307 -23.17 -7.68 -16.07
N THR A 308 -23.95 -8.07 -15.05
CA THR A 308 -25.42 -7.86 -15.03
C THR A 308 -25.83 -6.39 -14.87
N HIS A 309 -24.88 -5.53 -14.50
CA HIS A 309 -25.07 -4.07 -14.39
C HIS A 309 -24.35 -3.31 -15.52
N GLY A 310 -23.96 -4.01 -16.59
CA GLY A 310 -23.25 -3.40 -17.72
C GLY A 310 -21.84 -2.91 -17.39
N ILE A 311 -21.22 -3.45 -16.33
CA ILE A 311 -19.85 -3.11 -15.91
C ILE A 311 -18.96 -4.31 -16.23
N GLU A 312 -17.97 -4.10 -17.09
CA GLU A 312 -16.93 -5.08 -17.37
C GLU A 312 -15.81 -4.96 -16.36
N LEU A 313 -15.76 -5.93 -15.42
CA LEU A 313 -14.71 -5.95 -14.40
C LEU A 313 -13.47 -6.67 -14.95
N GLU A 314 -12.38 -5.94 -15.13
CA GLU A 314 -11.09 -6.48 -15.56
C GLU A 314 -10.11 -6.60 -14.40
N GLU A 315 -9.10 -7.47 -14.57
CA GLU A 315 -8.03 -7.68 -13.59
C GLU A 315 -6.64 -7.49 -14.20
N THR A 316 -5.68 -7.17 -13.33
CA THR A 316 -4.28 -7.04 -13.72
C THR A 316 -3.35 -7.39 -12.55
N SER A 317 -2.05 -7.53 -12.86
CA SER A 317 -0.97 -7.59 -11.87
C SER A 317 -0.36 -6.21 -11.66
N SER A 318 0.03 -5.90 -10.42
CA SER A 318 0.71 -4.65 -10.07
C SER A 318 2.15 -4.91 -9.60
N PRO A 319 3.13 -4.10 -10.01
CA PRO A 319 4.50 -4.21 -9.52
C PRO A 319 4.69 -3.67 -8.10
N GLY A 320 3.71 -2.92 -7.55
CA GLY A 320 3.75 -2.38 -6.20
C GLY A 320 3.17 -3.35 -5.16
N GLY A 321 3.74 -3.35 -3.95
CA GLY A 321 3.14 -4.01 -2.79
C GLY A 321 1.92 -3.26 -2.28
N ALA A 322 1.14 -3.88 -1.39
CA ALA A 322 0.12 -3.22 -0.58
C ALA A 322 -0.30 -4.11 0.59
N ASP A 323 -0.96 -3.53 1.59
CA ASP A 323 -1.43 -4.26 2.77
C ASP A 323 -2.41 -5.39 2.46
N ALA A 324 -3.16 -5.32 1.35
CA ALA A 324 -4.04 -6.39 0.89
C ALA A 324 -3.32 -7.73 0.68
N SER A 325 -2.01 -7.70 0.39
CA SER A 325 -1.15 -8.88 0.29
C SER A 325 -1.01 -9.63 1.62
N TRP A 326 -0.96 -8.91 2.73
CA TRP A 326 -0.92 -9.50 4.05
C TRP A 326 -2.22 -10.24 4.39
N PHE A 327 -3.37 -9.65 4.04
CA PHE A 327 -4.67 -10.27 4.25
C PHE A 327 -4.82 -11.56 3.43
N ALA A 328 -4.31 -11.57 2.19
CA ALA A 328 -4.24 -12.78 1.38
C ALA A 328 -3.37 -13.85 2.03
N ARG A 329 -2.19 -13.49 2.54
CA ARG A 329 -1.29 -14.39 3.27
C ARG A 329 -1.92 -14.94 4.57
N TRP A 330 -2.82 -14.18 5.20
CA TRP A 330 -3.58 -14.64 6.37
C TRP A 330 -4.83 -15.46 6.00
N GLY A 331 -5.03 -15.76 4.73
CA GLY A 331 -6.05 -16.66 4.22
C GLY A 331 -7.35 -16.01 3.75
N LEU A 332 -7.43 -14.70 3.67
CA LEU A 332 -8.59 -14.03 3.10
C LEU A 332 -8.53 -14.08 1.56
N ALA A 333 -9.69 -14.17 0.91
CA ALA A 333 -9.77 -13.89 -0.51
C ALA A 333 -9.66 -12.37 -0.71
N SER A 334 -8.50 -11.91 -1.18
CA SER A 334 -8.17 -10.49 -1.27
C SER A 334 -8.13 -10.02 -2.73
N THR A 335 -8.76 -8.89 -2.99
CA THR A 335 -8.65 -8.13 -4.24
C THR A 335 -8.37 -6.68 -3.90
N ASP A 336 -7.66 -5.99 -4.77
CA ASP A 336 -7.20 -4.63 -4.53
C ASP A 336 -7.46 -3.73 -5.73
N GLY A 337 -7.21 -2.40 -5.62
CA GLY A 337 -7.50 -1.47 -6.70
C GLY A 337 -8.96 -1.06 -6.80
N TRP A 338 -9.68 -1.02 -5.66
CA TRP A 338 -11.07 -0.57 -5.62
C TRP A 338 -11.23 0.95 -5.55
N GLY A 339 -10.12 1.67 -5.34
CA GLY A 339 -10.08 3.14 -5.43
C GLY A 339 -10.07 3.66 -6.87
N PRO A 340 -10.12 4.98 -7.03
CA PRO A 340 -10.14 5.63 -8.34
C PRO A 340 -8.81 5.52 -9.07
N GLU A 341 -8.84 5.77 -10.39
CA GLU A 341 -7.66 5.92 -11.23
C GLU A 341 -7.08 7.32 -11.14
N GLY A 342 -5.78 7.40 -11.35
CA GLY A 342 -5.03 8.63 -11.45
C GLY A 342 -3.58 8.34 -11.81
N GLU A 343 -2.75 9.35 -11.71
CA GLU A 343 -1.32 9.24 -11.99
C GLU A 343 -0.51 10.07 -10.99
N GLY A 344 0.80 9.83 -10.99
CA GLY A 344 1.73 10.65 -10.21
C GLY A 344 1.78 10.33 -8.72
N ALA A 345 1.31 9.17 -8.26
CA ALA A 345 1.52 8.72 -6.88
C ALA A 345 2.97 8.96 -6.45
N HIS A 346 3.18 9.40 -5.20
CA HIS A 346 4.49 9.74 -4.63
C HIS A 346 5.21 10.93 -5.29
N SER A 347 4.49 11.76 -6.06
CA SER A 347 5.06 12.96 -6.68
C SER A 347 4.20 14.21 -6.46
N GLU A 348 4.76 15.40 -6.69
CA GLU A 348 4.01 16.66 -6.65
C GLU A 348 2.99 16.82 -7.81
N ARG A 349 2.92 15.82 -8.71
CA ARG A 349 1.97 15.80 -9.83
C ARG A 349 0.83 14.80 -9.61
N GLU A 350 0.67 14.34 -8.39
CA GLU A 350 -0.36 13.38 -8.04
C GLU A 350 -1.76 13.94 -8.28
N PHE A 351 -2.60 13.14 -8.96
CA PHE A 351 -3.98 13.46 -9.21
C PHE A 351 -4.86 12.23 -9.39
N VAL A 352 -6.15 12.42 -9.19
CA VAL A 352 -7.23 11.45 -9.46
C VAL A 352 -8.08 11.97 -10.62
N TYR A 353 -8.51 11.09 -11.53
CA TYR A 353 -9.52 11.42 -12.52
C TYR A 353 -10.89 11.56 -11.85
N LEU A 354 -11.56 12.71 -12.00
CA LEU A 354 -12.90 12.93 -11.43
C LEU A 354 -13.91 11.90 -11.93
N ALA A 355 -13.87 11.55 -13.20
CA ALA A 355 -14.75 10.54 -13.79
C ALA A 355 -14.53 9.17 -13.13
N SER A 356 -13.27 8.81 -12.84
CA SER A 356 -12.96 7.54 -12.18
C SER A 356 -13.41 7.54 -10.71
N LEU A 357 -13.25 8.66 -9.98
CA LEU A 357 -13.78 8.78 -8.61
C LEU A 357 -15.28 8.52 -8.57
N LYS A 358 -16.04 9.16 -9.48
CA LYS A 358 -17.48 8.97 -9.61
C LYS A 358 -17.84 7.51 -9.92
N GLU A 359 -17.15 6.91 -10.88
CA GLU A 359 -17.38 5.51 -11.26
C GLU A 359 -17.08 4.54 -10.10
N ARG A 360 -16.02 4.80 -9.31
CA ARG A 360 -15.68 3.96 -8.15
C ARG A 360 -16.73 4.05 -7.05
N ILE A 361 -17.33 5.19 -6.83
CA ILE A 361 -18.46 5.33 -5.91
C ILE A 361 -19.61 4.44 -6.38
N VAL A 362 -19.96 4.44 -7.67
CA VAL A 362 -21.00 3.57 -8.24
C VAL A 362 -20.67 2.10 -8.04
N ILE A 363 -19.45 1.69 -8.41
CA ILE A 363 -18.98 0.30 -8.31
C ILE A 363 -18.99 -0.19 -6.85
N LEU A 364 -18.45 0.61 -5.93
CA LEU A 364 -18.43 0.27 -4.50
C LEU A 364 -19.83 0.24 -3.90
N THR A 365 -20.75 1.12 -4.33
CA THR A 365 -22.16 1.09 -3.89
C THR A 365 -22.82 -0.22 -4.29
N LEU A 366 -22.68 -0.63 -5.55
CA LEU A 366 -23.19 -1.91 -6.04
C LEU A 366 -22.56 -3.09 -5.28
N LEU A 367 -21.25 -3.06 -5.04
CA LEU A 367 -20.55 -4.08 -4.26
C LEU A 367 -21.14 -4.22 -2.85
N LEU A 368 -21.32 -3.10 -2.14
CA LEU A 368 -21.86 -3.07 -0.78
C LEU A 368 -23.26 -3.69 -0.70
N LEU A 369 -24.13 -3.35 -1.64
CA LEU A 369 -25.47 -3.92 -1.75
C LEU A 369 -25.46 -5.42 -2.08
N HIS A 370 -24.41 -5.90 -2.75
CA HIS A 370 -24.24 -7.29 -3.17
C HIS A 370 -23.54 -8.18 -2.13
N LEU A 371 -22.86 -7.61 -1.12
CA LEU A 371 -22.05 -8.38 -0.16
C LEU A 371 -22.79 -9.53 0.54
N LYS A 372 -24.11 -9.41 0.76
CA LYS A 372 -24.92 -10.49 1.35
C LYS A 372 -24.89 -11.77 0.50
N SER A 373 -24.90 -11.63 -0.82
CA SER A 373 -24.90 -12.77 -1.75
C SER A 373 -23.52 -13.40 -1.93
N LEU A 374 -22.44 -12.73 -1.52
CA LEU A 374 -21.09 -13.31 -1.47
C LEU A 374 -20.91 -14.28 -0.30
N ALA A 375 -21.82 -14.23 0.71
CA ALA A 375 -21.83 -15.19 1.79
C ALA A 375 -22.14 -16.60 1.24
N PRO A 376 -21.36 -17.65 1.61
CA PRO A 376 -21.68 -19.03 1.24
C PRO A 376 -22.94 -19.49 1.94
#